data_a80a2a8b1dff1489481f1396e2bb5db9
#
_entry.id   a80a2a8b1dff1489481f1396e2bb5db9
#
_cell.length_a   1.000
_cell.length_b   1.000
_cell.length_c   1.000
_cell.angle_alpha   90.00
_cell.angle_beta   90.00
_cell.angle_gamma   90.00
#
_symmetry.space_group_name_H-M   'P 1'
#
loop_
_entity.id
_entity.type
_entity.pdbx_description
1 polymer ?
#
loop_
_entity_poly.entity_id
_entity_poly.type
_entity_poly.pdbx_seq_one_letter_code
_entity_poly.pdbx_strand_id
1 'polypeptide(L)'
;MDMAQRIREDARLIILKELGKQVEERLHSGQLAAAIFAYGGIDRSREWVHGELDWLAEIGAVTLARPGSVVIATLTEKGARHLRRAIAIEGISRPSRGGE
;
A
#
# COMPACT_ATOMS: atom_id res chain seq x y z
N MET A 1 -12.25 2.43 -16.38
CA MET A 1 -11.73 1.59 -15.28
C MET A 1 -12.90 1.10 -14.45
N ASP A 2 -12.95 -0.18 -14.13
CA ASP A 2 -14.04 -0.70 -13.32
C ASP A 2 -13.82 -0.41 -11.83
N MET A 3 -14.89 -0.59 -11.05
CA MET A 3 -14.85 -0.28 -9.61
C MET A 3 -13.86 -1.18 -8.87
N ALA A 4 -13.78 -2.45 -9.24
CA ALA A 4 -12.88 -3.39 -8.55
C ALA A 4 -11.42 -2.97 -8.73
N GLN A 5 -11.04 -2.54 -9.91
CA GLN A 5 -9.68 -2.08 -10.17
C GLN A 5 -9.40 -0.78 -9.42
N ARG A 6 -10.37 0.12 -9.39
CA ARG A 6 -10.21 1.38 -8.67
C ARG A 6 -10.00 1.14 -7.17
N ILE A 7 -10.77 0.21 -6.60
CA ILE A 7 -10.61 -0.14 -5.18
C ILE A 7 -9.21 -0.66 -4.91
N ARG A 8 -8.69 -1.53 -5.78
CA ARG A 8 -7.33 -2.05 -5.61
C ARG A 8 -6.29 -0.95 -5.68
N GLU A 9 -6.42 -0.05 -6.65
CA GLU A 9 -5.45 1.04 -6.81
C GLU A 9 -5.47 2.00 -5.63
N ASP A 10 -6.66 2.28 -5.11
CA ASP A 10 -6.78 3.14 -3.92
C ASP A 10 -6.21 2.46 -2.69
N ALA A 11 -6.46 1.17 -2.50
CA ALA A 11 -5.91 0.43 -1.37
C ALA A 11 -4.38 0.41 -1.42
N ARG A 12 -3.80 0.24 -2.60
CA ARG A 12 -2.35 0.25 -2.78
C ARG A 12 -1.75 1.60 -2.38
N LEU A 13 -2.41 2.69 -2.74
CA LEU A 13 -1.95 4.01 -2.33
C LEU A 13 -2.03 4.18 -0.82
N ILE A 14 -3.13 3.76 -0.20
CA ILE A 14 -3.28 3.84 1.25
C ILE A 14 -2.17 3.06 1.95
N ILE A 15 -1.84 1.87 1.45
CA ILE A 15 -0.75 1.07 2.01
C ILE A 15 0.56 1.85 1.99
N LEU A 16 0.93 2.40 0.84
CA LEU A 16 2.19 3.15 0.73
C LEU A 16 2.19 4.37 1.64
N LYS A 17 1.07 5.10 1.70
CA LYS A 17 0.98 6.29 2.56
C LYS A 17 1.14 5.93 4.03
N GLU A 18 0.50 4.83 4.47
CA GLU A 18 0.63 4.41 5.86
C GLU A 18 2.06 4.01 6.20
N LEU A 19 2.73 3.29 5.30
CA LEU A 19 4.13 2.95 5.50
C LEU A 19 5.00 4.20 5.61
N GLY A 20 4.74 5.17 4.75
CA GLY A 20 5.52 6.40 4.74
C GLY A 20 5.39 7.24 6.00
N LYS A 21 4.32 7.05 6.77
CA LYS A 21 4.13 7.77 8.04
C LYS A 21 4.95 7.19 9.19
N GLN A 22 5.44 5.97 9.04
CA GLN A 22 6.15 5.28 10.13
C GLN A 22 7.63 5.65 10.11
N VAL A 23 8.24 5.73 11.29
CA VAL A 23 9.66 6.05 11.41
C VAL A 23 10.52 5.04 10.63
N GLU A 24 10.18 3.75 10.74
CA GLU A 24 10.92 2.70 10.05
C GLU A 24 10.28 2.29 8.73
N GLU A 25 9.19 2.95 8.34
CA GLU A 25 8.50 2.77 7.08
C GLU A 25 8.02 1.34 6.87
N ARG A 26 7.62 0.67 7.93
CA ARG A 26 7.12 -0.70 7.85
C ARG A 26 5.97 -0.95 8.82
N LEU A 27 5.07 -1.83 8.44
CA LEU A 27 3.91 -2.25 9.22
C LEU A 27 3.55 -3.67 8.85
N HIS A 28 2.87 -4.38 9.76
CA HIS A 28 2.36 -5.70 9.42
C HIS A 28 0.98 -5.59 8.74
N SER A 29 0.58 -6.68 8.09
CA SER A 29 -0.61 -6.69 7.25
C SER A 29 -1.90 -6.36 8.01
N GLY A 30 -1.99 -6.72 9.28
CA GLY A 30 -3.17 -6.36 10.09
C GLY A 30 -3.32 -4.87 10.27
N GLN A 31 -2.20 -4.16 10.49
CA GLN A 31 -2.21 -2.70 10.61
C GLN A 31 -2.58 -2.06 9.27
N LEU A 32 -2.10 -2.62 8.18
CA LEU A 32 -2.41 -2.10 6.85
C LEU A 32 -3.87 -2.35 6.49
N ALA A 33 -4.42 -3.50 6.86
CA ALA A 33 -5.84 -3.78 6.65
C ALA A 33 -6.70 -2.76 7.40
N ALA A 34 -6.32 -2.44 8.64
CA ALA A 34 -7.03 -1.44 9.42
C ALA A 34 -6.98 -0.05 8.76
N ALA A 35 -5.82 0.32 8.20
CA ALA A 35 -5.67 1.60 7.51
C ALA A 35 -6.54 1.66 6.25
N ILE A 36 -6.58 0.58 5.49
CA ILE A 36 -7.40 0.50 4.28
C ILE A 36 -8.87 0.70 4.63
N PHE A 37 -9.31 0.11 5.73
CA PHE A 37 -10.69 0.29 6.20
C PHE A 37 -10.91 1.73 6.67
N ALA A 38 -10.00 2.25 7.51
CA ALA A 38 -10.19 3.57 8.12
C ALA A 38 -10.17 4.70 7.09
N TYR A 39 -9.27 4.64 6.13
CA TYR A 39 -9.09 5.74 5.18
C TYR A 39 -9.81 5.52 3.86
N GLY A 40 -10.04 4.28 3.48
CA GLY A 40 -10.68 3.98 2.20
C GLY A 40 -12.09 3.41 2.31
N GLY A 41 -12.52 3.05 3.52
CA GLY A 41 -13.79 2.36 3.66
C GLY A 41 -13.79 0.99 3.01
N ILE A 42 -12.61 0.42 2.78
CA ILE A 42 -12.46 -0.84 2.05
C ILE A 42 -12.31 -1.97 3.07
N ASP A 43 -13.32 -2.84 3.14
CA ASP A 43 -13.34 -3.97 4.06
C ASP A 43 -13.15 -5.26 3.27
N ARG A 44 -11.95 -5.84 3.34
CA ARG A 44 -11.60 -7.03 2.57
C ARG A 44 -10.90 -8.03 3.48
N SER A 45 -10.85 -9.29 3.00
CA SER A 45 -10.24 -10.39 3.74
C SER A 45 -8.74 -10.19 3.88
N ARG A 46 -8.15 -10.91 4.86
CA ARG A 46 -6.69 -10.92 5.01
C ARG A 46 -6.01 -11.38 3.73
N GLU A 47 -6.56 -12.40 3.09
CA GLU A 47 -6.00 -12.94 1.85
C GLU A 47 -6.00 -11.89 0.74
N TRP A 48 -7.05 -11.10 0.67
CA TRP A 48 -7.11 -10.01 -0.32
C TRP A 48 -6.00 -8.99 -0.06
N VAL A 49 -5.80 -8.59 1.20
CA VAL A 49 -4.75 -7.63 1.56
C VAL A 49 -3.38 -8.22 1.24
N HIS A 50 -3.15 -9.49 1.58
CA HIS A 50 -1.88 -10.15 1.26
C HIS A 50 -1.62 -10.16 -0.25
N GLY A 51 -2.66 -10.36 -1.05
CA GLY A 51 -2.54 -10.32 -2.50
C GLY A 51 -2.09 -8.94 -3.00
N GLU A 52 -2.61 -7.87 -2.39
CA GLU A 52 -2.20 -6.52 -2.75
C GLU A 52 -0.75 -6.25 -2.33
N LEU A 53 -0.33 -6.77 -1.18
CA LEU A 53 1.05 -6.65 -0.75
C LEU A 53 1.99 -7.41 -1.69
N ASP A 54 1.60 -8.61 -2.14
CA ASP A 54 2.38 -9.37 -3.10
C ASP A 54 2.52 -8.60 -4.41
N TRP A 55 1.44 -7.98 -4.88
CA TRP A 55 1.49 -7.17 -6.09
C TRP A 55 2.46 -5.99 -5.93
N LEU A 56 2.39 -5.29 -4.79
CA LEU A 56 3.28 -4.16 -4.52
C LEU A 56 4.74 -4.59 -4.43
N ALA A 57 5.01 -5.77 -3.88
CA ALA A 57 6.36 -6.31 -3.81
C ALA A 57 6.88 -6.66 -5.19
N GLU A 58 6.02 -7.24 -6.03
CA GLU A 58 6.42 -7.64 -7.38
C GLU A 58 6.84 -6.45 -8.22
N ILE A 59 6.16 -5.32 -8.09
CA ILE A 59 6.54 -4.12 -8.83
C ILE A 59 7.62 -3.29 -8.12
N GLY A 60 8.08 -3.74 -6.96
CA GLY A 60 9.19 -3.10 -6.26
C GLY A 60 8.83 -1.92 -5.38
N ALA A 61 7.54 -1.70 -5.10
CA ALA A 61 7.12 -0.57 -4.25
C ALA A 61 7.30 -0.85 -2.77
N VAL A 62 7.30 -2.14 -2.38
CA VAL A 62 7.57 -2.57 -1.00
C VAL A 62 8.45 -3.81 -1.06
N THR A 63 9.05 -4.15 0.10
CA THR A 63 9.63 -5.48 0.31
C THR A 63 8.80 -6.17 1.40
N LEU A 64 8.77 -7.49 1.38
CA LEU A 64 7.99 -8.27 2.34
C LEU A 64 8.87 -9.19 3.14
N ALA A 65 8.54 -9.36 4.42
CA ALA A 65 9.12 -10.38 5.29
C ALA A 65 7.96 -11.17 5.90
N ARG A 66 8.17 -12.45 6.09
CA ARG A 66 7.10 -13.34 6.60
C ARG A 66 7.58 -14.14 7.81
N PRO A 67 7.80 -13.48 8.96
CA PRO A 67 8.13 -14.21 10.18
C PRO A 67 6.89 -14.94 10.69
N GLY A 68 6.94 -16.27 10.70
CA GLY A 68 5.78 -17.07 11.08
C GLY A 68 4.61 -16.85 10.12
N SER A 69 3.45 -16.52 10.67
CA SER A 69 2.24 -16.28 9.87
C SER A 69 2.00 -14.79 9.59
N VAL A 70 2.91 -13.94 10.03
CA VAL A 70 2.77 -12.48 9.89
C VAL A 70 3.44 -12.03 8.59
N VAL A 71 2.83 -11.08 7.89
CA VAL A 71 3.44 -10.45 6.71
C VAL A 71 3.77 -9.01 7.10
N ILE A 72 5.05 -8.64 6.95
CA ILE A 72 5.53 -7.28 7.24
C ILE A 72 5.96 -6.66 5.93
N ALA A 73 5.42 -5.47 5.64
CA ALA A 73 5.78 -4.72 4.44
C ALA A 73 6.64 -3.53 4.82
N THR A 74 7.68 -3.27 4.05
CA THR A 74 8.55 -2.11 4.21
C THR A 74 8.56 -1.32 2.91
N LEU A 75 8.41 0.00 3.03
CA LEU A 75 8.40 0.89 1.87
C LEU A 75 9.80 0.91 1.22
N THR A 76 9.84 0.86 -0.10
CA THR A 76 11.10 0.99 -0.85
C THR A 76 11.25 2.43 -1.32
N GLU A 77 12.45 2.76 -1.82
CA GLU A 77 12.65 4.07 -2.43
C GLU A 77 11.72 4.30 -3.61
N LYS A 78 11.45 3.25 -4.40
CA LYS A 78 10.52 3.36 -5.52
C LYS A 78 9.12 3.72 -5.04
N GLY A 79 8.64 3.06 -3.97
CA GLY A 79 7.34 3.39 -3.39
C GLY A 79 7.31 4.80 -2.84
N ALA A 80 8.38 5.23 -2.17
CA ALA A 80 8.49 6.58 -1.64
C ALA A 80 8.46 7.63 -2.75
N ARG A 81 9.10 7.35 -3.89
CA ARG A 81 9.09 8.27 -5.02
C ARG A 81 7.69 8.43 -5.62
N HIS A 82 6.90 7.37 -5.62
CA HIS A 82 5.50 7.48 -6.03
C HIS A 82 4.73 8.41 -5.08
N LEU A 83 4.98 8.29 -3.78
CA LEU A 83 4.32 9.16 -2.79
C LEU A 83 4.69 10.62 -2.96
N ARG A 84 5.94 10.91 -3.32
CA ARG A 84 6.41 12.28 -3.56
C ARG A 84 6.02 12.81 -4.94
N ARG A 85 5.33 12.00 -5.75
CA ARG A 85 4.96 12.33 -7.12
C ARG A 85 6.19 12.52 -8.04
N ALA A 86 7.33 11.96 -7.64
CA ALA A 86 8.54 11.96 -8.48
C ALA A 86 8.40 10.98 -9.64
N ILE A 87 7.64 9.90 -9.44
CA ILE A 87 7.26 8.96 -10.50
C ILE A 87 5.79 8.62 -10.33
N ALA A 88 5.19 8.05 -11.36
CA ALA A 88 3.84 7.51 -11.29
C ALA A 88 3.92 6.02 -11.59
N ILE A 89 3.62 5.18 -10.59
CA ILE A 89 3.60 3.74 -10.77
C ILE A 89 2.21 3.36 -11.30
N GLU A 90 2.17 2.76 -12.49
CA GLU A 90 0.92 2.30 -13.04
C GLU A 90 0.31 1.22 -12.14
N GLY A 91 -0.98 1.31 -11.90
CA GLY A 91 -1.69 0.36 -11.03
C GLY A 91 -1.84 0.83 -9.60
N ILE A 92 -1.30 1.99 -9.25
CA ILE A 92 -1.48 2.61 -7.94
C ILE A 92 -2.08 4.00 -8.15
N SER A 93 -3.11 4.34 -7.38
CA SER A 93 -3.70 5.68 -7.45
C SER A 93 -2.62 6.71 -7.15
N ARG A 94 -2.71 7.86 -7.79
CA ARG A 94 -1.72 8.93 -7.59
C ARG A 94 -2.08 9.72 -6.33
N PRO A 95 -1.09 10.07 -5.52
CA PRO A 95 -1.37 10.89 -4.34
C PRO A 95 -1.76 12.31 -4.75
N SER A 96 -2.61 12.95 -3.93
CA SER A 96 -2.98 14.32 -4.14
C SER A 96 -1.77 15.23 -3.93
N ARG A 97 -1.80 16.41 -4.54
CA ARG A 97 -0.77 17.42 -4.28
C ARG A 97 -0.86 17.87 -2.84
N GLY A 98 0.26 18.34 -2.32
CA GLY A 98 0.28 18.85 -0.96
C GLY A 98 -0.76 19.93 -0.76
N GLY A 99 -1.48 19.87 0.35
CA GLY A 99 -2.53 20.83 0.66
C GLY A 99 -3.88 20.53 0.06
N GLU A 100 -3.99 19.47 -0.72
CA GLU A 100 -5.25 19.06 -1.32
C GLU A 100 -5.98 18.03 -0.49
#